data_c3d42272dc59e1af5af37ab3f8a479b2
#
_entry.id   c3d42272dc59e1af5af37ab3f8a479b2
#
_cell.length_a   1.000
_cell.length_b   1.000
_cell.length_c   1.000
_cell.angle_alpha   90.00
_cell.angle_beta   90.00
_cell.angle_gamma   90.00
#
_symmetry.space_group_name_H-M   'P 1'
#
loop_
_entity.id
_entity.type
_entity.pdbx_description
1 polymer ?
#
loop_
_entity_poly.entity_id
_entity_poly.type
_entity_poly.pdbx_seq_one_letter_code
_entity_poly.pdbx_strand_id
1 'polypeptide(L)' 'MTELRKPIHRRTAAPFAHYRKRIVVTLEPGDVLTMRLERTRTRYQAPLADVFRLLAQWHAAAATRRKREERKARRDGAVG' A
#
# COMPACT_ATOMS: atom_id res chain seq x y z
N MET A 1 -7.76 -21.88 -3.80
CA MET A 1 -7.69 -20.48 -4.22
C MET A 1 -7.33 -20.42 -5.71
N THR A 2 -7.97 -19.53 -6.45
CA THR A 2 -7.78 -19.46 -7.90
C THR A 2 -6.60 -18.57 -8.26
N GLU A 3 -5.74 -19.04 -9.19
CA GLU A 3 -4.66 -18.24 -9.71
C GLU A 3 -5.17 -17.09 -10.58
N LEU A 4 -4.38 -16.04 -10.68
CA LEU A 4 -4.69 -14.87 -11.51
C LEU A 4 -4.47 -15.22 -12.98
N ARG A 5 -5.55 -15.42 -13.73
CA ARG A 5 -5.51 -15.82 -15.15
C ARG A 5 -5.94 -14.70 -16.11
N LYS A 6 -6.72 -13.74 -15.62
CA LYS A 6 -7.22 -12.61 -16.40
C LYS A 6 -6.95 -11.32 -15.64
N PRO A 7 -6.74 -10.20 -16.33
CA PRO A 7 -6.59 -8.92 -15.64
C PRO A 7 -7.85 -8.59 -14.85
N ILE A 8 -7.66 -8.11 -13.62
CA ILE A 8 -8.73 -7.65 -12.75
C ILE A 8 -8.54 -6.17 -12.50
N HIS A 9 -9.50 -5.37 -12.92
CA HIS A 9 -9.47 -3.92 -12.76
C HIS A 9 -10.41 -3.50 -11.65
N ARG A 10 -9.91 -2.65 -10.77
CA ARG A 10 -10.72 -2.05 -9.70
C ARG A 10 -10.27 -0.62 -9.49
N ARG A 11 -11.12 0.22 -8.95
CA ARG A 11 -10.76 1.59 -8.61
C ARG A 11 -11.10 1.87 -7.15
N THR A 12 -10.37 2.81 -6.55
CA THR A 12 -10.65 3.21 -5.18
C THR A 12 -12.03 3.86 -5.07
N ALA A 13 -12.68 3.69 -3.93
CA ALA A 13 -14.00 4.26 -3.68
C ALA A 13 -13.96 5.78 -3.59
N ALA A 14 -12.85 6.33 -3.07
CA ALA A 14 -12.67 7.77 -2.91
C ALA A 14 -11.49 8.26 -3.75
N PRO A 15 -11.52 9.53 -4.23
CA PRO A 15 -10.39 10.11 -4.92
C PRO A 15 -9.17 10.22 -4.02
N PHE A 16 -7.99 10.01 -4.59
CA PHE A 16 -6.73 10.27 -3.89
C PHE A 16 -6.60 11.77 -3.66
N ALA A 17 -6.55 12.19 -2.41
CA ALA A 17 -6.66 13.60 -2.02
C ALA A 17 -5.70 14.54 -2.74
N HIS A 18 -4.46 14.09 -2.96
CA HIS A 18 -3.43 14.90 -3.57
C HIS A 18 -3.73 15.24 -5.05
N TYR A 19 -4.31 14.30 -5.79
CA TYR A 19 -4.60 14.48 -7.22
C TYR A 19 -6.08 14.63 -7.53
N ARG A 20 -6.96 14.49 -6.57
CA ARG A 20 -8.42 14.52 -6.72
C ARG A 20 -8.94 13.53 -7.77
N LYS A 21 -8.21 12.45 -7.99
CA LYS A 21 -8.56 11.39 -8.93
C LYS A 21 -8.52 10.05 -8.22
N ARG A 22 -9.38 9.14 -8.65
CA ARG A 22 -9.35 7.78 -8.12
C ARG A 22 -8.17 7.01 -8.68
N ILE A 23 -7.66 6.09 -7.90
CA ILE A 23 -6.58 5.20 -8.33
C ILE A 23 -7.22 3.96 -8.96
N VAL A 24 -6.82 3.64 -10.17
CA VAL A 24 -7.21 2.40 -10.84
C VAL A 24 -6.13 1.36 -10.59
N VAL A 25 -6.54 0.24 -10.02
CA VAL A 25 -5.65 -0.87 -9.68
C VAL A 25 -5.97 -2.02 -10.61
N THR A 26 -4.95 -2.59 -11.22
CA THR A 26 -5.07 -3.75 -12.09
C THR A 26 -4.15 -4.85 -11.61
N LEU A 27 -4.72 -6.03 -11.36
CA LEU A 27 -3.95 -7.24 -11.12
C LEU A 27 -3.82 -7.97 -12.46
N GLU A 28 -2.61 -8.15 -12.94
CA GLU A 28 -2.35 -8.75 -14.24
C GLU A 28 -1.77 -10.16 -14.11
N PRO A 29 -2.08 -11.06 -15.05
CA PRO A 29 -1.42 -12.36 -15.10
C PRO A 29 0.10 -12.20 -15.19
N GLY A 30 0.84 -13.13 -14.57
CA GLY A 30 2.28 -12.96 -14.41
C GLY A 30 2.61 -12.28 -13.08
N ASP A 31 1.62 -12.14 -12.21
CA ASP A 31 1.78 -11.61 -10.84
C ASP A 31 2.32 -10.19 -10.83
N VAL A 32 1.71 -9.32 -11.62
CA VAL A 32 2.07 -7.91 -11.75
C VAL A 32 0.93 -7.04 -11.26
N LEU A 33 1.28 -6.02 -10.47
CA LEU A 33 0.36 -4.98 -10.04
C LEU A 33 0.60 -3.73 -10.88
N THR A 34 -0.46 -3.18 -11.45
CA THR A 34 -0.43 -1.92 -12.19
C THR A 34 -1.32 -0.91 -11.50
N MET A 35 -0.84 0.30 -11.34
CA MET A 35 -1.62 1.39 -10.79
C MET A 35 -1.52 2.61 -11.72
N ARG A 36 -2.63 3.33 -11.84
CA ARG A 36 -2.68 4.61 -12.54
C ARG A 36 -3.78 5.48 -11.95
N LEU A 37 -3.68 6.76 -12.14
CA LEU A 37 -4.77 7.66 -11.82
C LEU A 37 -5.78 7.67 -12.97
N GLU A 38 -7.06 7.84 -12.65
CA GLU A 38 -8.10 7.97 -13.66
C GLU A 38 -7.76 9.08 -14.65
N ARG A 39 -8.07 8.85 -15.92
CA ARG A 39 -7.87 9.81 -17.00
C ARG A 39 -6.40 10.19 -17.24
N THR A 40 -5.48 9.36 -16.79
CA THR A 40 -4.05 9.52 -17.07
C THR A 40 -3.54 8.33 -17.85
N ARG A 41 -2.45 8.55 -18.59
CA ARG A 41 -1.80 7.49 -19.37
C ARG A 41 -0.64 6.84 -18.65
N THR A 42 -0.11 7.51 -17.65
CA THR A 42 1.05 7.00 -16.89
C THR A 42 0.63 5.81 -16.04
N ARG A 43 1.32 4.70 -16.22
CA ARG A 43 1.10 3.47 -15.47
C ARG A 43 2.32 3.14 -14.65
N TYR A 44 2.10 2.78 -13.41
CA TYR A 44 3.15 2.34 -12.49
C TYR A 44 2.97 0.85 -12.29
N GLN A 45 3.98 0.07 -12.60
CA GLN A 45 3.92 -1.39 -12.51
C GLN A 45 5.02 -1.94 -11.62
N ALA A 46 4.70 -3.00 -10.90
CA ALA A 46 5.66 -3.72 -10.08
C ALA A 46 5.24 -5.18 -9.95
N PRO A 47 6.20 -6.12 -9.84
CA PRO A 47 5.88 -7.48 -9.47
C PRO A 47 5.19 -7.52 -8.11
N LEU A 48 4.20 -8.39 -7.95
CA LEU A 48 3.50 -8.51 -6.67
C LEU A 48 4.43 -8.88 -5.52
N ALA A 49 5.49 -9.64 -5.80
CA ALA A 49 6.49 -9.97 -4.80
C ALA A 49 7.19 -8.73 -4.24
N ASP A 50 7.50 -7.76 -5.10
CA ASP A 50 8.12 -6.50 -4.67
C ASP A 50 7.15 -5.64 -3.87
N VAL A 51 5.89 -5.61 -4.28
CA VAL A 51 4.83 -4.91 -3.54
C VAL A 51 4.67 -5.52 -2.15
N PHE A 52 4.69 -6.85 -2.05
CA PHE A 52 4.61 -7.54 -0.78
C PHE A 52 5.78 -7.17 0.14
N ARG A 53 7.00 -7.15 -0.38
CA ARG A 53 8.18 -6.74 0.40
C ARG A 53 8.05 -5.32 0.93
N LEU A 54 7.59 -4.42 0.09
CA LEU A 54 7.41 -3.01 0.47
C LEU A 54 6.36 -2.87 1.58
N LEU A 55 5.23 -3.57 1.45
CA LEU A 55 4.19 -3.57 2.47
C LEU A 55 4.68 -4.18 3.78
N ALA A 56 5.46 -5.25 3.71
CA ALA A 56 6.05 -5.87 4.88
C ALA A 56 7.03 -4.95 5.59
N GLN A 57 7.84 -4.21 4.83
CA GLN A 57 8.75 -3.19 5.37
C GLN A 57 7.99 -2.07 6.08
N TRP A 58 6.95 -1.56 5.47
CA TRP A 58 6.12 -0.52 6.07
C TRP A 58 5.45 -1.01 7.35
N HIS A 59 4.97 -2.25 7.35
CA HIS A 59 4.37 -2.85 8.53
C HIS A 59 5.37 -2.97 9.67
N ALA A 60 6.58 -3.45 9.39
CA ALA A 60 7.65 -3.58 10.39
C ALA A 60 8.06 -2.21 10.94
N ALA A 61 8.19 -1.20 10.09
CA ALA A 61 8.52 0.16 10.49
C ALA A 61 7.43 0.75 11.40
N ALA A 62 6.16 0.53 11.06
CA ALA A 62 5.04 0.99 11.88
C ALA A 62 5.02 0.31 13.25
N ALA A 63 5.28 -1.00 13.29
CA ALA A 63 5.35 -1.74 14.55
C ALA A 63 6.49 -1.25 15.45
N THR A 64 7.66 -1.00 14.86
CA THR A 64 8.81 -0.43 15.59
C THR A 64 8.49 0.96 16.13
N ARG A 65 7.84 1.79 15.34
CA ARG A 65 7.42 3.13 15.76
C ARG A 65 6.45 3.08 16.94
N ARG A 66 5.47 2.19 16.90
CA ARG A 66 4.53 1.99 18.00
C ARG A 66 5.24 1.59 19.29
N LYS A 67 6.17 0.66 19.21
CA LYS A 67 6.95 0.23 20.39
C LYS A 67 7.74 1.38 20.98
N ARG A 68 8.36 2.21 20.16
CA ARG A 68 9.11 3.39 20.61
C ARG A 68 8.19 4.40 21.30
N GLU A 69 7.02 4.65 20.75
CA GLU A 69 6.04 5.57 21.32
C GLU A 69 5.53 5.04 22.67
N GLU A 70 5.22 3.75 22.75
CA GLU A 70 4.80 3.12 24.01
C GLU A 70 5.87 3.21 25.10
N ARG A 71 7.13 2.95 24.73
CA ARG A 71 8.24 3.08 25.67
C ARG A 71 8.41 4.53 26.13
N LYS A 72 8.29 5.48 25.26
CA LYS A 72 8.37 6.90 25.58
C LYS A 72 7.23 7.30 26.50
N ALA A 73 6.00 6.88 26.21
CA ALA A 73 4.85 7.17 27.05
C ALA A 73 4.99 6.58 28.45
N ARG A 74 5.50 5.34 28.58
CA ARG A 74 5.78 4.72 29.88
C ARG A 74 6.84 5.48 30.66
N ARG A 75 7.91 5.90 29.97
CA ARG A 75 9.00 6.66 30.60
C ARG A 75 8.49 8.01 31.10
N ASP A 76 7.72 8.71 30.30
CA ASP A 76 7.14 10.00 30.69
C ASP A 76 6.13 9.84 31.84
N GLY A 77 5.36 8.75 31.84
CA GLY A 77 4.44 8.42 32.92
C GLY A 77 5.11 8.03 34.22
N ALA A 78 6.31 7.44 34.16
CA ALA A 78 7.06 7.02 35.35
C ALA A 78 7.74 8.19 36.05
N VAL A 79 7.95 9.31 35.39
CA VAL A 79 8.62 10.49 35.94
C VAL A 79 7.63 11.45 36.60
N GLY A 80 6.33 11.25 36.35
CA GLY A 80 5.26 12.10 36.92
C GLY A 80 5.00 11.95 38.41
#